data_ff4e8adee603814fe30614926d7fd67e
#
_entry.id   ff4e8adee603814fe30614926d7fd67e
#
_cell.length_a   1.000
_cell.length_b   1.000
_cell.length_c   1.000
_cell.angle_alpha   90.00
_cell.angle_beta   90.00
_cell.angle_gamma   90.00
#
_symmetry.space_group_name_H-M   'P 1'
#
loop_
_entity.id
_entity.type
_entity.pdbx_description
1 polymer ?
#
loop_
_entity_poly.entity_id
_entity_poly.type
_entity_poly.pdbx_seq_one_letter_code
_entity_poly.pdbx_strand_id
1 'polypeptide(L)'
;IQKIKDDGTLDEICDKYFGSGEPEGVESAELDSSKDQLVVATNAAFEPFEYTKGDTYYGIDMEIASLLAKELGKELVIQNMDFDAVCLSVSQQKCDIAMAGLTINEERQEYVTFTDSYYKASQRLIVRSDDTAFDDCKTADDVAAKLAELDSSVSIGVQAGTTGQYYVEGDEDW
;
A
#
# COMPACT_ATOMS: atom_id res chain seq x y z
N ILE A 1 -4.86 15.41 0.41
CA ILE A 1 -4.44 14.73 -0.85
C ILE A 1 -4.60 15.68 -2.05
N GLN A 2 -5.77 16.31 -2.25
CA GLN A 2 -5.98 17.15 -3.44
C GLN A 2 -4.94 18.28 -3.57
N LYS A 3 -4.59 18.96 -2.49
CA LYS A 3 -3.58 20.03 -2.48
C LYS A 3 -2.23 19.56 -3.06
N ILE A 4 -1.71 18.43 -2.60
CA ILE A 4 -0.42 17.91 -3.09
C ILE A 4 -0.46 17.40 -4.53
N LYS A 5 -1.65 17.05 -5.04
CA LYS A 5 -1.87 16.74 -6.46
C LYS A 5 -1.85 18.01 -7.31
N ASP A 6 -2.50 19.07 -6.84
CA ASP A 6 -2.68 20.30 -7.60
C ASP A 6 -1.41 21.16 -7.66
N ASP A 7 -0.56 21.12 -6.62
CA ASP A 7 0.67 21.91 -6.53
C ASP A 7 1.93 21.17 -7.02
N GLY A 8 1.80 19.89 -7.43
CA GLY A 8 2.89 19.08 -7.97
C GLY A 8 3.72 18.35 -6.90
N THR A 9 3.43 18.54 -5.61
CA THR A 9 4.18 17.89 -4.52
C THR A 9 4.11 16.37 -4.62
N LEU A 10 2.96 15.80 -5.04
CA LEU A 10 2.81 14.36 -5.23
C LEU A 10 3.74 13.83 -6.33
N ASP A 11 3.85 14.55 -7.45
CA ASP A 11 4.74 14.16 -8.54
C ASP A 11 6.21 14.22 -8.11
N GLU A 12 6.60 15.25 -7.34
CA GLU A 12 7.94 15.35 -6.75
C GLU A 12 8.27 14.19 -5.82
N ILE A 13 7.30 13.78 -4.97
CA ILE A 13 7.47 12.59 -4.11
C ILE A 13 7.63 11.34 -4.98
N CYS A 14 6.74 11.11 -5.95
CA CYS A 14 6.82 9.93 -6.82
C CYS A 14 8.15 9.87 -7.58
N ASP A 15 8.67 10.99 -8.06
CA ASP A 15 9.95 11.06 -8.77
C ASP A 15 11.16 10.66 -7.90
N LYS A 16 11.08 10.81 -6.58
CA LYS A 16 12.11 10.32 -5.66
C LYS A 16 12.22 8.79 -5.67
N TYR A 17 11.10 8.09 -5.91
CA TYR A 17 11.01 6.62 -5.81
C TYR A 17 10.99 5.91 -7.15
N PHE A 18 10.41 6.51 -8.19
CA PHE A 18 10.34 5.93 -9.53
C PHE A 18 11.33 6.55 -10.52
N GLY A 19 11.89 7.71 -10.18
CA GLY A 19 12.82 8.45 -11.00
C GLY A 19 14.26 8.40 -10.49
N SER A 20 14.93 9.55 -10.54
CA SER A 20 16.34 9.70 -10.15
C SER A 20 16.53 10.49 -8.85
N GLY A 21 15.47 10.80 -8.14
CA GLY A 21 15.53 11.53 -6.87
C GLY A 21 16.04 10.65 -5.73
N GLU A 22 16.30 11.27 -4.59
CA GLU A 22 16.73 10.56 -3.38
C GLU A 22 15.54 10.45 -2.41
N PRO A 23 15.13 9.23 -2.00
CA PRO A 23 14.11 9.02 -0.99
C PRO A 23 14.46 9.71 0.33
N GLU A 24 13.48 10.34 0.96
CA GLU A 24 13.61 11.01 2.24
C GLU A 24 13.15 10.13 3.39
N GLY A 25 13.99 10.01 4.43
CA GLY A 25 13.66 9.24 5.62
C GLY A 25 12.62 9.96 6.49
N VAL A 26 11.66 9.20 7.00
CA VAL A 26 10.60 9.68 7.88
C VAL A 26 10.75 9.06 9.25
N GLU A 27 10.87 9.91 10.27
CA GLU A 27 10.96 9.49 11.67
C GLU A 27 9.56 9.35 12.27
N SER A 28 9.39 8.33 13.12
CA SER A 28 8.19 8.12 13.92
C SER A 28 8.46 8.48 15.37
N ALA A 29 7.60 9.28 15.96
CA ALA A 29 7.61 9.49 17.41
C ALA A 29 7.08 8.24 18.15
N GLU A 30 7.34 8.19 19.46
CA GLU A 30 6.68 7.22 20.33
C GLU A 30 5.23 7.61 20.57
N LEU A 31 4.34 6.62 20.65
CA LEU A 31 2.92 6.85 20.94
C LEU A 31 2.75 7.38 22.38
N ASP A 32 2.16 8.54 22.51
CA ASP A 32 1.87 9.20 23.79
C ASP A 32 0.49 9.87 23.74
N SER A 33 -0.48 9.28 24.41
CA SER A 33 -1.86 9.76 24.44
C SER A 33 -2.05 11.15 25.07
N SER A 34 -1.01 11.72 25.71
CA SER A 34 -1.03 13.08 26.24
C SER A 34 -0.62 14.14 25.23
N LYS A 35 -0.11 13.73 24.07
CA LYS A 35 0.35 14.61 22.97
C LYS A 35 -0.67 14.67 21.84
N ASP A 36 -0.60 15.75 21.07
CA ASP A 36 -1.38 15.88 19.83
C ASP A 36 -0.63 15.19 18.68
N GLN A 37 -0.98 13.94 18.43
CA GLN A 37 -0.32 13.06 17.47
C GLN A 37 -1.26 12.68 16.36
N LEU A 38 -0.69 12.44 15.15
CA LEU A 38 -1.33 11.73 14.06
C LEU A 38 -0.79 10.30 14.02
N VAL A 39 -1.64 9.34 14.35
CA VAL A 39 -1.27 7.92 14.39
C VAL A 39 -1.65 7.26 13.08
N VAL A 40 -0.65 6.80 12.34
CA VAL A 40 -0.78 6.23 10.99
C VAL A 40 -0.51 4.73 11.03
N ALA A 41 -1.49 3.92 10.67
CA ALA A 41 -1.32 2.48 10.48
C ALA A 41 -0.70 2.19 9.10
N THR A 42 0.28 1.30 9.07
CA THR A 42 0.94 0.87 7.83
C THR A 42 1.44 -0.57 7.92
N ASN A 43 1.82 -1.15 6.78
CA ASN A 43 2.59 -2.40 6.70
C ASN A 43 3.90 -2.14 5.95
N ALA A 44 4.93 -1.72 6.68
CA ALA A 44 6.17 -1.16 6.12
C ALA A 44 7.12 -2.24 5.54
N ALA A 45 6.60 -3.03 4.60
CA ALA A 45 7.29 -4.06 3.85
C ALA A 45 7.00 -3.98 2.33
N PHE A 46 6.48 -2.85 1.83
CA PHE A 46 6.01 -2.68 0.45
C PHE A 46 6.70 -1.49 -0.25
N GLU A 47 7.97 -1.67 -0.63
CA GLU A 47 8.71 -0.68 -1.43
C GLU A 47 8.08 -0.53 -2.82
N PRO A 48 7.86 0.68 -3.35
CA PRO A 48 8.34 1.98 -2.88
C PRO A 48 7.31 2.80 -2.05
N PHE A 49 6.19 2.22 -1.62
CA PHE A 49 5.14 2.97 -0.92
C PHE A 49 5.40 3.11 0.58
N GLU A 50 5.70 2.00 1.26
CA GLU A 50 6.01 1.99 2.69
C GLU A 50 7.01 0.88 3.01
N TYR A 51 8.17 1.24 3.54
CA TYR A 51 9.21 0.30 3.93
C TYR A 51 10.15 0.91 4.96
N THR A 52 11.02 0.08 5.54
CA THR A 52 12.02 0.53 6.51
C THR A 52 13.45 0.27 6.03
N LYS A 53 14.37 1.16 6.43
CA LYS A 53 15.82 0.92 6.41
C LYS A 53 16.34 1.22 7.81
N GLY A 54 16.71 0.17 8.56
CA GLY A 54 16.96 0.29 9.99
C GLY A 54 15.68 0.72 10.72
N ASP A 55 15.78 1.76 11.52
CA ASP A 55 14.67 2.29 12.31
C ASP A 55 13.90 3.43 11.60
N THR A 56 14.32 3.79 10.39
CA THR A 56 13.74 4.89 9.63
C THR A 56 12.76 4.38 8.58
N TYR A 57 11.62 5.03 8.46
CA TYR A 57 10.60 4.76 7.45
C TYR A 57 10.89 5.49 6.15
N TYR A 58 10.54 4.89 5.03
CA TYR A 58 10.66 5.43 3.69
C TYR A 58 9.43 5.06 2.87
N GLY A 59 9.19 5.81 1.82
CA GLY A 59 8.14 5.48 0.86
C GLY A 59 7.21 6.64 0.59
N ILE A 60 6.50 6.54 -0.54
CA ILE A 60 5.55 7.55 -0.99
C ILE A 60 4.50 7.83 0.09
N ASP A 61 3.94 6.75 0.67
CA ASP A 61 2.92 6.86 1.72
C ASP A 61 3.50 7.48 3.00
N MET A 62 4.74 7.17 3.34
CA MET A 62 5.38 7.70 4.55
C MET A 62 5.70 9.20 4.41
N GLU A 63 6.17 9.64 3.24
CA GLU A 63 6.37 11.08 2.99
C GLU A 63 5.04 11.85 2.99
N ILE A 64 3.99 11.28 2.39
CA ILE A 64 2.64 11.88 2.47
C ILE A 64 2.14 11.96 3.91
N ALA A 65 2.34 10.89 4.73
CA ALA A 65 1.99 10.89 6.15
C ALA A 65 2.70 12.01 6.93
N SER A 66 4.00 12.21 6.66
CA SER A 66 4.79 13.30 7.25
C SER A 66 4.23 14.67 6.88
N LEU A 67 3.87 14.88 5.61
CA LEU A 67 3.24 16.13 5.17
C LEU A 67 1.87 16.36 5.83
N LEU A 68 1.06 15.31 5.98
CA LEU A 68 -0.24 15.40 6.65
C LEU A 68 -0.08 15.79 8.12
N ALA A 69 0.83 15.14 8.84
CA ALA A 69 1.10 15.46 10.24
C ALA A 69 1.55 16.92 10.39
N LYS A 70 2.46 17.37 9.51
CA LYS A 70 2.95 18.76 9.49
C LYS A 70 1.84 19.77 9.20
N GLU A 71 0.96 19.50 8.22
CA GLU A 71 -0.15 20.40 7.87
C GLU A 71 -1.18 20.49 9.01
N LEU A 72 -1.38 19.39 9.75
CA LEU A 72 -2.26 19.34 10.92
C LEU A 72 -1.62 19.90 12.20
N GLY A 73 -0.32 20.19 12.19
CA GLY A 73 0.43 20.62 13.37
C GLY A 73 0.60 19.52 14.42
N LYS A 74 0.55 18.24 14.00
CA LYS A 74 0.63 17.06 14.88
C LYS A 74 2.00 16.39 14.78
N GLU A 75 2.40 15.70 15.84
CA GLU A 75 3.55 14.80 15.83
C GLU A 75 3.18 13.49 15.12
N LEU A 76 4.00 13.01 14.18
CA LEU A 76 3.73 11.78 13.44
C LEU A 76 4.11 10.54 14.26
N VAL A 77 3.18 9.61 14.38
CA VAL A 77 3.40 8.26 14.91
C VAL A 77 3.05 7.23 13.85
N ILE A 78 3.99 6.37 13.50
CA ILE A 78 3.78 5.29 12.53
C ILE A 78 3.65 3.97 13.29
N GLN A 79 2.54 3.28 13.13
CA GLN A 79 2.25 1.97 13.70
C GLN A 79 2.37 0.92 12.60
N ASN A 80 3.50 0.21 12.60
CA ASN A 80 3.73 -0.89 11.67
C ASN A 80 3.04 -2.17 12.18
N MET A 81 2.24 -2.82 11.32
CA MET A 81 1.46 -4.01 11.65
C MET A 81 1.23 -4.89 10.44
N ASP A 82 0.63 -6.07 10.63
CA ASP A 82 0.23 -6.94 9.53
C ASP A 82 -0.81 -6.26 8.64
N PHE A 83 -0.71 -6.48 7.32
CA PHE A 83 -1.48 -5.74 6.32
C PHE A 83 -3.01 -5.85 6.51
N ASP A 84 -3.49 -7.05 6.86
CA ASP A 84 -4.92 -7.33 7.11
C ASP A 84 -5.48 -6.58 8.34
N ALA A 85 -4.60 -6.18 9.27
CA ALA A 85 -4.97 -5.41 10.46
C ALA A 85 -5.02 -3.89 10.21
N VAL A 86 -4.42 -3.38 9.13
CA VAL A 86 -4.23 -1.94 8.90
C VAL A 86 -5.56 -1.18 8.88
N CYS A 87 -6.49 -1.55 8.00
CA CYS A 87 -7.80 -0.89 7.92
C CYS A 87 -8.63 -1.10 9.19
N LEU A 88 -8.57 -2.29 9.81
CA LEU A 88 -9.29 -2.58 11.04
C LEU A 88 -8.81 -1.72 12.21
N SER A 89 -7.53 -1.36 12.27
CA SER A 89 -6.99 -0.49 13.32
C SER A 89 -7.63 0.90 13.31
N VAL A 90 -7.94 1.43 12.12
CA VAL A 90 -8.66 2.72 11.96
C VAL A 90 -10.12 2.56 12.35
N SER A 91 -10.81 1.53 11.88
CA SER A 91 -12.19 1.24 12.24
C SER A 91 -12.38 1.10 13.76
N GLN A 92 -11.39 0.53 14.44
CA GLN A 92 -11.37 0.37 15.91
C GLN A 92 -10.85 1.60 16.66
N GLN A 93 -10.57 2.70 15.95
CA GLN A 93 -10.03 3.94 16.53
C GLN A 93 -8.70 3.76 17.30
N LYS A 94 -7.90 2.77 16.89
CA LYS A 94 -6.53 2.57 17.40
C LYS A 94 -5.51 3.42 16.66
N CYS A 95 -5.79 3.72 15.39
CA CYS A 95 -5.04 4.63 14.55
C CYS A 95 -6.01 5.65 13.94
N ASP A 96 -5.51 6.84 13.61
CA ASP A 96 -6.33 7.91 13.01
C ASP A 96 -6.56 7.67 11.52
N ILE A 97 -5.52 7.23 10.81
CA ILE A 97 -5.55 6.93 9.38
C ILE A 97 -4.75 5.68 9.05
N ALA A 98 -5.00 5.11 7.88
CA ALA A 98 -4.25 4.00 7.30
C ALA A 98 -3.58 4.45 6.00
N MET A 99 -2.29 4.12 5.84
CA MET A 99 -1.52 4.36 4.62
C MET A 99 -0.61 3.15 4.38
N ALA A 100 -0.94 2.33 3.38
CA ALA A 100 -0.26 1.06 3.11
C ALA A 100 -0.52 0.58 1.66
N GLY A 101 -0.43 1.48 0.67
CA GLY A 101 -0.72 1.15 -0.73
C GLY A 101 -2.14 0.59 -0.92
N LEU A 102 -3.11 1.01 -0.11
CA LEU A 102 -4.44 0.40 -0.01
C LEU A 102 -5.31 0.68 -1.24
N THR A 103 -5.78 -0.38 -1.89
CA THR A 103 -6.80 -0.27 -2.94
C THR A 103 -8.16 0.03 -2.32
N ILE A 104 -8.89 0.98 -2.94
CA ILE A 104 -10.28 1.28 -2.60
C ILE A 104 -11.15 0.14 -3.14
N ASN A 105 -11.87 -0.57 -2.26
CA ASN A 105 -12.82 -1.60 -2.61
C ASN A 105 -14.07 -1.54 -1.71
N GLU A 106 -15.14 -2.22 -2.11
CA GLU A 106 -16.43 -2.20 -1.40
C GLU A 106 -16.32 -2.77 0.00
N GLU A 107 -15.63 -3.91 0.19
CA GLU A 107 -15.43 -4.54 1.48
C GLU A 107 -14.80 -3.59 2.50
N ARG A 108 -13.72 -2.91 2.13
CA ARG A 108 -13.05 -1.95 3.02
C ARG A 108 -13.91 -0.72 3.30
N GLN A 109 -14.71 -0.27 2.31
CA GLN A 109 -15.61 0.87 2.47
C GLN A 109 -16.75 0.61 3.46
N GLU A 110 -17.04 -0.64 3.80
CA GLU A 110 -18.02 -0.97 4.84
C GLU A 110 -17.61 -0.44 6.22
N TYR A 111 -16.30 -0.27 6.48
CA TYR A 111 -15.81 0.08 7.82
C TYR A 111 -14.78 1.21 7.86
N VAL A 112 -14.29 1.69 6.71
CA VAL A 112 -13.43 2.89 6.61
C VAL A 112 -13.86 3.78 5.45
N THR A 113 -13.54 5.08 5.55
CA THR A 113 -13.75 6.04 4.46
C THR A 113 -12.41 6.32 3.78
N PHE A 114 -12.36 6.25 2.46
CA PHE A 114 -11.17 6.56 1.68
C PHE A 114 -11.12 8.03 1.27
N THR A 115 -9.91 8.55 1.12
CA THR A 115 -9.64 9.79 0.40
C THR A 115 -9.75 9.58 -1.11
N ASP A 116 -9.57 10.65 -1.91
CA ASP A 116 -9.33 10.48 -3.34
C ASP A 116 -8.07 9.65 -3.58
N SER A 117 -8.12 8.80 -4.62
CA SER A 117 -6.96 8.02 -5.06
C SER A 117 -5.81 8.96 -5.48
N TYR A 118 -4.59 8.64 -5.06
CA TYR A 118 -3.38 9.39 -5.41
C TYR A 118 -2.41 8.61 -6.30
N TYR A 119 -2.63 7.29 -6.48
CA TYR A 119 -1.83 6.44 -7.36
C TYR A 119 -2.69 5.39 -8.07
N LYS A 120 -2.36 5.08 -9.32
CA LYS A 120 -3.02 4.01 -10.09
C LYS A 120 -2.08 2.81 -10.16
N ALA A 121 -2.36 1.80 -9.35
CA ALA A 121 -1.60 0.55 -9.33
C ALA A 121 -2.11 -0.47 -10.39
N SER A 122 -1.33 -1.53 -10.59
CA SER A 122 -1.74 -2.73 -11.33
C SER A 122 -1.17 -3.96 -10.65
N GLN A 123 -1.91 -5.06 -10.66
CA GLN A 123 -1.43 -6.36 -10.19
C GLN A 123 -0.48 -6.98 -11.23
N ARG A 124 0.47 -7.77 -10.75
CA ARG A 124 1.43 -8.51 -11.57
C ARG A 124 1.60 -9.92 -11.05
N LEU A 125 1.62 -10.88 -11.95
CA LEU A 125 2.08 -12.23 -11.65
C LEU A 125 3.60 -12.26 -11.78
N ILE A 126 4.29 -12.75 -10.74
CA ILE A 126 5.74 -12.97 -10.76
C ILE A 126 5.98 -14.46 -10.89
N VAL A 127 6.73 -14.85 -11.92
CA VAL A 127 7.16 -16.22 -12.17
C VAL A 127 8.69 -16.30 -12.19
N ARG A 128 9.23 -17.49 -12.09
CA ARG A 128 10.69 -17.69 -12.24
C ARG A 128 11.13 -17.28 -13.66
N SER A 129 12.33 -16.78 -13.78
CA SER A 129 12.86 -16.31 -15.07
C SER A 129 13.08 -17.44 -16.11
N ASP A 130 13.09 -18.69 -15.66
CA ASP A 130 13.19 -19.89 -16.50
C ASP A 130 11.81 -20.56 -16.75
N ASP A 131 10.73 -20.00 -16.22
CA ASP A 131 9.36 -20.44 -16.45
C ASP A 131 8.79 -19.77 -17.71
N THR A 132 8.51 -20.58 -18.73
CA THR A 132 7.99 -20.13 -20.03
C THR A 132 6.48 -20.29 -20.17
N ALA A 133 5.78 -20.71 -19.12
CA ALA A 133 4.34 -21.03 -19.21
C ALA A 133 3.48 -19.82 -19.58
N PHE A 134 3.95 -18.60 -19.29
CA PHE A 134 3.22 -17.34 -19.51
C PHE A 134 3.82 -16.46 -20.62
N ASP A 135 4.84 -16.93 -21.36
CA ASP A 135 5.54 -16.12 -22.37
C ASP A 135 4.64 -15.65 -23.51
N ASP A 136 3.62 -16.43 -23.85
CA ASP A 136 2.66 -16.12 -24.90
C ASP A 136 1.50 -15.22 -24.44
N CYS A 137 1.35 -14.98 -23.14
CA CYS A 137 0.31 -14.10 -22.59
C CYS A 137 0.58 -12.63 -22.95
N LYS A 138 -0.41 -11.96 -23.54
CA LYS A 138 -0.31 -10.56 -23.97
C LYS A 138 -1.30 -9.67 -23.22
N THR A 139 -2.35 -10.26 -22.65
CA THR A 139 -3.42 -9.57 -21.94
C THR A 139 -3.64 -10.18 -20.54
N ALA A 140 -4.38 -9.50 -19.70
CA ALA A 140 -4.81 -10.04 -18.40
C ALA A 140 -5.67 -11.30 -18.58
N ASP A 141 -6.53 -11.31 -19.61
CA ASP A 141 -7.39 -12.46 -19.91
C ASP A 141 -6.58 -13.70 -20.31
N ASP A 142 -5.47 -13.52 -21.05
CA ASP A 142 -4.56 -14.64 -21.38
C ASP A 142 -3.93 -15.23 -20.10
N VAL A 143 -3.54 -14.34 -19.15
CA VAL A 143 -2.98 -14.77 -17.86
C VAL A 143 -4.04 -15.50 -17.05
N ALA A 144 -5.26 -14.96 -16.96
CA ALA A 144 -6.37 -15.59 -16.25
C ALA A 144 -6.70 -16.98 -16.83
N ALA A 145 -6.80 -17.09 -18.16
CA ALA A 145 -7.02 -18.36 -18.83
C ALA A 145 -5.92 -19.39 -18.51
N LYS A 146 -4.66 -18.92 -18.49
CA LYS A 146 -3.51 -19.77 -18.15
C LYS A 146 -3.51 -20.23 -16.70
N LEU A 147 -3.86 -19.32 -15.77
CA LEU A 147 -4.03 -19.66 -14.35
C LEU A 147 -5.14 -20.70 -14.15
N ALA A 148 -6.24 -20.59 -14.89
CA ALA A 148 -7.35 -21.56 -14.83
C ALA A 148 -6.99 -22.98 -15.33
N GLU A 149 -5.91 -23.13 -16.12
CA GLU A 149 -5.39 -24.43 -16.56
C GLU A 149 -4.52 -25.14 -15.52
N LEU A 150 -4.10 -24.41 -14.47
CA LEU A 150 -3.24 -24.96 -13.41
C LEU A 150 -4.03 -25.95 -12.54
N ASP A 151 -3.37 -27.03 -12.17
CA ASP A 151 -3.95 -28.02 -11.26
C ASP A 151 -3.54 -27.80 -9.81
N SER A 152 -4.11 -28.57 -8.90
CA SER A 152 -3.89 -28.46 -7.45
C SER A 152 -2.45 -28.75 -6.97
N SER A 153 -1.53 -29.12 -7.87
CA SER A 153 -0.10 -29.27 -7.53
C SER A 153 0.66 -27.94 -7.55
N VAL A 154 0.07 -26.90 -8.14
CA VAL A 154 0.65 -25.56 -8.23
C VAL A 154 0.19 -24.72 -7.06
N SER A 155 1.13 -24.01 -6.43
CA SER A 155 0.85 -23.06 -5.36
C SER A 155 1.17 -21.64 -5.81
N ILE A 156 0.23 -20.72 -5.55
CA ILE A 156 0.41 -19.30 -5.81
C ILE A 156 0.55 -18.59 -4.46
N GLY A 157 1.69 -17.91 -4.25
CA GLY A 157 1.94 -17.15 -3.04
C GLY A 157 1.32 -15.75 -3.13
N VAL A 158 0.57 -15.37 -2.11
CA VAL A 158 -0.05 -14.04 -1.97
C VAL A 158 0.10 -13.54 -0.54
N GLN A 159 0.05 -12.23 -0.35
CA GLN A 159 -0.07 -11.66 0.99
C GLN A 159 -1.55 -11.65 1.41
N ALA A 160 -1.81 -12.01 2.67
CA ALA A 160 -3.17 -12.02 3.23
C ALA A 160 -3.82 -10.62 3.19
N GLY A 161 -5.11 -10.57 2.88
CA GLY A 161 -5.92 -9.34 2.83
C GLY A 161 -5.63 -8.42 1.64
N THR A 162 -4.85 -8.88 0.64
CA THR A 162 -4.55 -8.09 -0.56
C THR A 162 -5.50 -8.40 -1.72
N THR A 163 -5.60 -7.45 -2.67
CA THR A 163 -6.33 -7.66 -3.91
C THR A 163 -5.74 -8.79 -4.77
N GLY A 164 -4.44 -9.07 -4.60
CA GLY A 164 -3.80 -10.23 -5.23
C GLY A 164 -4.33 -11.55 -4.68
N GLN A 165 -4.61 -11.64 -3.38
CA GLN A 165 -5.26 -12.82 -2.78
C GLN A 165 -6.68 -12.99 -3.34
N TYR A 166 -7.49 -11.94 -3.30
CA TYR A 166 -8.88 -11.99 -3.77
C TYR A 166 -8.97 -12.46 -5.23
N TYR A 167 -8.10 -11.92 -6.10
CA TYR A 167 -8.01 -12.35 -7.49
C TYR A 167 -7.70 -13.85 -7.63
N VAL A 168 -6.72 -14.37 -6.89
CA VAL A 168 -6.33 -15.79 -6.97
C VAL A 168 -7.39 -16.72 -6.38
N GLU A 169 -8.13 -16.28 -5.37
CA GLU A 169 -9.22 -17.03 -4.75
C GLU A 169 -10.51 -17.01 -5.60
N GLY A 170 -10.56 -16.18 -6.65
CA GLY A 170 -11.69 -16.08 -7.56
C GLY A 170 -12.83 -15.23 -7.04
N ASP A 171 -12.50 -14.19 -6.30
CA ASP A 171 -13.46 -13.16 -5.91
C ASP A 171 -13.99 -12.46 -7.17
N GLU A 172 -15.32 -12.42 -7.35
CA GLU A 172 -15.97 -11.91 -8.57
C GLU A 172 -15.75 -10.40 -8.79
N ASP A 173 -15.32 -9.67 -7.77
CA ASP A 173 -15.04 -8.23 -7.84
C ASP A 173 -13.62 -7.91 -8.33
N TRP A 174 -12.77 -8.95 -8.61
CA TRP A 174 -11.36 -8.82 -9.00
C TRP A 174 -10.96 -9.58 -10.29
#